data_239abb5a483f532c079eae855da28df3
#
_entry.id   239abb5a483f532c079eae855da28df3
#
_cell.length_a   1.000
_cell.length_b   1.000
_cell.length_c   1.000
_cell.angle_alpha   90.00
_cell.angle_beta   90.00
_cell.angle_gamma   90.00
#
_symmetry.space_group_name_H-M   'P 1'
#
loop_
_entity.id
_entity.type
_entity.pdbx_description
1 polymer ?
#
loop_
_entity_poly.entity_id
_entity_poly.type
_entity_poly.pdbx_seq_one_letter_code
_entity_poly.pdbx_strand_id
1 'polypeptide(L)' 'MTTAEALLAMKIGCKVIPATWTDYTNYYDLRGDCICYVNKPLNFVSLACNVNKFTEEYEGKEWKLYEC' A
#
# COMPACT_ATOMS: atom_id res chain seq x y z
N MET A 1 6.71 -2.80 -9.27
CA MET A 1 5.65 -3.84 -9.17
C MET A 1 4.34 -3.29 -9.68
N THR A 2 3.54 -4.16 -10.27
CA THR A 2 2.15 -3.83 -10.59
C THR A 2 1.32 -3.76 -9.30
N THR A 3 0.10 -3.27 -9.41
CA THR A 3 -0.83 -3.24 -8.26
C THR A 3 -1.13 -4.64 -7.76
N ALA A 4 -1.29 -5.62 -8.65
CA ALA A 4 -1.51 -7.01 -8.24
C ALA A 4 -0.32 -7.57 -7.46
N GLU A 5 0.89 -7.28 -7.91
CA GLU A 5 2.11 -7.70 -7.20
C GLU A 5 2.24 -7.01 -5.85
N ALA A 6 1.89 -5.72 -5.78
CA ALA A 6 1.90 -4.99 -4.52
C ALA A 6 0.92 -5.60 -3.52
N LEU A 7 -0.25 -6.02 -3.99
CA LEU A 7 -1.22 -6.69 -3.12
C LEU A 7 -0.67 -8.00 -2.56
N LEU A 8 -0.02 -8.81 -3.41
CA LEU A 8 0.60 -10.05 -2.96
C LEU A 8 1.69 -9.78 -1.91
N ALA A 9 2.50 -8.74 -2.13
CA ALA A 9 3.52 -8.35 -1.16
C ALA A 9 2.90 -7.98 0.18
N MET A 10 1.81 -7.20 0.16
CA MET A 10 1.12 -6.82 1.40
C MET A 10 0.50 -8.01 2.12
N LYS A 11 0.05 -9.03 1.37
CA LYS A 11 -0.52 -10.24 1.98
C LYS A 11 0.51 -11.05 2.76
N ILE A 12 1.78 -10.94 2.42
CA ILE A 12 2.84 -11.62 3.16
C ILE A 12 3.51 -10.72 4.21
N GLY A 13 2.95 -9.54 4.45
CA GLY A 13 3.40 -8.67 5.53
C GLY A 13 4.28 -7.51 5.11
N CYS A 14 4.47 -7.30 3.82
CA CYS A 14 5.27 -6.17 3.33
C CYS A 14 4.45 -4.89 3.31
N LYS A 15 5.16 -3.75 3.31
CA LYS A 15 4.57 -2.43 3.12
C LYS A 15 5.03 -1.90 1.78
N VAL A 16 4.15 -1.20 1.08
CA VAL A 16 4.43 -0.70 -0.27
C VAL A 16 4.13 0.79 -0.37
N ILE A 17 4.75 1.43 -1.35
CA ILE A 17 4.49 2.83 -1.69
C ILE A 17 4.40 2.95 -3.21
N PRO A 18 3.71 3.98 -3.72
CA PRO A 18 3.75 4.28 -5.15
C PRO A 18 5.19 4.50 -5.60
N ALA A 19 5.54 3.99 -6.77
CA ALA A 19 6.91 4.05 -7.27
C ALA A 19 7.42 5.48 -7.47
N THR A 20 6.49 6.43 -7.64
CA THR A 20 6.83 7.84 -7.83
C THR A 20 7.20 8.57 -6.52
N TRP A 21 6.89 7.97 -5.37
CA TRP A 21 7.21 8.59 -4.09
C TRP A 21 8.70 8.47 -3.80
N THR A 22 9.28 9.57 -3.34
CA THR A 22 10.70 9.62 -2.92
C THR A 22 10.83 9.75 -1.41
N ASP A 23 9.70 10.00 -0.73
CA ASP A 23 9.63 10.18 0.71
C ASP A 23 9.12 8.90 1.35
N TYR A 24 9.84 8.38 2.34
CA TYR A 24 9.49 7.14 3.03
C TYR A 24 8.83 7.39 4.39
N THR A 25 8.11 8.49 4.53
CA THR A 25 7.38 8.80 5.77
C THR A 25 5.98 8.21 5.79
N ASN A 26 5.46 7.83 4.63
CA ASN A 26 4.12 7.26 4.49
C ASN A 26 4.20 5.95 3.73
N TYR A 27 3.24 5.07 3.95
CA TYR A 27 3.18 3.81 3.22
C TYR A 27 1.76 3.24 3.23
N TYR A 28 1.56 2.16 2.45
CA TYR A 28 0.32 1.40 2.44
C TYR A 28 0.61 0.01 2.98
N ASP A 29 -0.32 -0.53 3.76
CA ASP A 29 -0.25 -1.92 4.21
C ASP A 29 -1.65 -2.54 4.20
N LEU A 30 -1.69 -3.86 4.39
CA LEU A 30 -2.94 -4.60 4.46
C LEU A 30 -3.23 -4.92 5.92
N ARG A 31 -4.41 -4.51 6.38
CA ARG A 31 -4.89 -4.78 7.74
C ARG A 31 -6.25 -5.44 7.65
N GLY A 32 -6.30 -6.75 7.92
CA GLY A 32 -7.51 -7.54 7.72
C GLY A 32 -7.87 -7.54 6.23
N ASP A 33 -9.04 -7.05 5.89
CA ASP A 33 -9.51 -6.98 4.52
C ASP A 33 -9.39 -5.58 3.92
N CYS A 34 -8.64 -4.69 4.57
CA CYS A 34 -8.55 -3.29 4.18
C CYS A 34 -7.13 -2.89 3.86
N ILE A 35 -6.98 -2.12 2.79
CA ILE A 35 -5.72 -1.45 2.47
C ILE A 35 -5.73 -0.12 3.21
N CYS A 36 -4.71 0.10 4.02
CA CYS A 36 -4.61 1.29 4.86
C CYS A 36 -3.44 2.17 4.44
N TYR A 37 -3.66 3.47 4.51
CA TYR A 37 -2.62 4.48 4.32
C TYR A 37 -2.11 4.89 5.70
N VAL A 38 -0.81 4.80 5.91
CA VAL A 38 -0.19 5.11 7.20
C VAL A 38 0.74 6.31 7.04
N ASN A 39 0.54 7.31 7.87
CA ASN A 39 1.42 8.48 7.97
C ASN A 39 2.24 8.34 9.25
N LYS A 40 3.51 7.96 9.14
CA LYS A 40 4.35 7.71 10.32
C LYS A 40 4.57 8.95 11.19
N PRO A 41 4.93 10.11 10.62
CA PRO A 41 5.19 11.29 11.45
C PRO A 41 4.00 11.68 12.32
N LEU A 42 2.78 11.53 11.80
CA LEU A 42 1.56 11.89 12.52
C LEU A 42 0.96 10.70 13.28
N ASN A 43 1.53 9.51 13.09
CA ASN A 43 1.00 8.28 13.65
C ASN A 43 -0.48 8.11 13.28
N PHE A 44 -0.81 8.41 12.04
CA PHE A 44 -2.17 8.45 11.54
C PHE A 44 -2.40 7.31 10.55
N VAL A 45 -3.49 6.58 10.73
CA VAL A 45 -3.87 5.47 9.84
C VAL A 45 -5.26 5.75 9.31
N SER A 46 -5.43 5.68 7.99
CA SER A 46 -6.74 5.83 7.38
C SER A 46 -7.00 4.68 6.41
N LEU A 47 -8.27 4.38 6.22
CA LEU A 47 -8.70 3.39 5.25
C LEU A 47 -8.56 3.96 3.85
N ALA A 48 -7.79 3.28 3.01
CA ALA A 48 -7.67 3.67 1.60
C ALA A 48 -8.75 2.99 0.77
N CYS A 49 -8.88 1.66 0.90
CA CYS A 49 -9.92 0.92 0.19
C CYS A 49 -10.01 -0.51 0.74
N ASN A 50 -11.07 -1.20 0.35
CA ASN A 50 -11.22 -2.62 0.64
C ASN A 50 -10.25 -3.40 -0.26
N VAL A 51 -9.75 -4.54 0.21
CA VAL A 51 -8.80 -5.39 -0.52
C VAL A 51 -9.36 -5.78 -1.90
N ASN A 52 -10.67 -6.02 -1.99
CA ASN A 52 -11.29 -6.42 -3.25
C ASN A 52 -11.34 -5.29 -4.29
N LYS A 53 -11.18 -4.07 -3.85
CA LYS A 53 -11.20 -2.89 -4.73
C LYS A 53 -9.81 -2.38 -5.09
N PHE A 54 -8.79 -2.86 -4.41
CA PHE A 54 -7.43 -2.32 -4.56
C PHE A 54 -6.92 -2.41 -6.00
N THR A 55 -6.99 -3.59 -6.59
CA THR A 55 -6.48 -3.78 -7.96
C THR A 55 -7.28 -2.98 -8.98
N GLU A 56 -8.57 -2.78 -8.73
CA GLU A 56 -9.45 -2.01 -9.60
C GLU A 56 -9.19 -0.51 -9.49
N GLU A 57 -9.12 0.00 -8.26
CA GLU A 57 -8.96 1.44 -8.03
C GLU A 57 -7.56 1.94 -8.37
N TYR A 58 -6.56 1.10 -8.23
CA TYR A 58 -5.16 1.48 -8.48
C TYR A 58 -4.60 0.82 -9.73
N GLU A 59 -5.46 0.40 -10.65
CA GLU A 59 -5.04 -0.20 -11.91
C GLU A 59 -4.11 0.73 -12.67
N GLY A 60 -3.03 0.14 -13.22
CA GLY A 60 -2.06 0.92 -14.00
C GLY A 60 -1.00 1.64 -13.19
N LYS A 61 -1.09 1.61 -11.87
CA LYS A 61 -0.06 2.22 -11.03
C LYS A 61 1.13 1.32 -10.86
N GLU A 62 2.30 1.93 -10.67
CA GLU A 62 3.52 1.21 -10.34
C GLU A 62 3.81 1.39 -8.85
N TRP A 63 4.29 0.35 -8.23
CA TRP A 63 4.58 0.29 -6.80
C TRP A 63 6.00 -0.16 -6.54
N LYS A 64 6.50 0.15 -5.37
CA LYS A 64 7.78 -0.36 -4.89
C LYS A 64 7.67 -0.72 -3.42
N LEU A 65 8.56 -1.57 -2.95
CA LEU A 65 8.57 -1.98 -1.55
C LEU A 65 9.01 -0.81 -0.66
N TYR A 66 8.30 -0.64 0.44
CA TYR A 66 8.72 0.24 1.53
C TYR A 66 9.59 -0.57 2.49
N GLU A 67 9.06 -1.68 3.00
CA GLU A 67 9.81 -2.66 3.78
C GLU A 67 9.00 -3.96 3.91
N CYS A 68 9.69 -5.04 4.28
CA CYS A 68 9.05 -6.33 4.54
C CYS A 68 9.35 -6.85 5.94
#